data_449bd5ebd1fb16ee689b10725495e413
#
_entry.id   449bd5ebd1fb16ee689b10725495e413
#
_cell.length_a   1.000
_cell.length_b   1.000
_cell.length_c   1.000
_cell.angle_alpha   90.00
_cell.angle_beta   90.00
_cell.angle_gamma   90.00
#
_symmetry.space_group_name_H-M   'P 1'
#
loop_
_entity.id
_entity.type
_entity.pdbx_description
1 polymer ?
#
loop_
_entity_poly.entity_id
_entity_poly.type
_entity_poly.pdbx_seq_one_letter_code
_entity_poly.pdbx_strand_id
1 'polypeptide(L)'
;AGKRRHVPTIIHESDMTPGLANKLSLPAATKVCCNFPETLEHLPAGKAVLTGSPIRQELLSGDKYKALDFLSFTPDKPVILIIGGSLGAVAVNEAIRAVLPELLKTFQVVHLCGKGKIDPTLANLEGYAQYEYIKEELKDLFALTDIVVSRAGANAICELLALHKPNLLIPLPANASRGDQILNARSFERQGFSIVLEESEMTNETLLAAINRLYENREIYTETMKQSSQQNSIDTIIDLIESVAR
;
A
#
# COMPACT_ATOMS: atom_id res chain seq x y z
N ALA A 1 16.22 25.60 13.25
CA ALA A 1 16.93 25.38 14.54
C ALA A 1 18.18 24.52 14.30
N GLY A 2 18.10 23.33 13.71
CA GLY A 2 19.23 22.40 13.51
C GLY A 2 20.42 23.02 12.79
N LYS A 3 20.20 23.64 11.62
CA LYS A 3 21.26 24.27 10.82
C LYS A 3 22.05 25.32 11.59
N ARG A 4 21.39 26.14 12.45
CA ARG A 4 22.07 27.15 13.27
C ARG A 4 22.91 26.56 14.41
N ARG A 5 22.64 25.32 14.80
CA ARG A 5 23.31 24.59 15.87
C ARG A 5 24.28 23.52 15.34
N HIS A 6 24.49 23.48 14.03
CA HIS A 6 25.30 22.47 13.35
C HIS A 6 24.86 21.01 13.63
N VAL A 7 23.55 20.80 13.89
CA VAL A 7 23.00 19.47 14.08
C VAL A 7 22.61 18.91 12.71
N PRO A 8 23.16 17.74 12.31
CA PRO A 8 22.75 17.07 11.08
C PRO A 8 21.24 16.80 11.09
N THR A 9 20.60 17.02 9.96
CA THR A 9 19.15 16.87 9.84
C THR A 9 18.82 15.95 8.67
N ILE A 10 18.12 14.87 8.92
CA ILE A 10 17.59 13.97 7.90
C ILE A 10 16.09 14.23 7.81
N ILE A 11 15.58 14.34 6.60
CA ILE A 11 14.14 14.42 6.32
C ILE A 11 13.74 13.28 5.40
N HIS A 12 12.46 12.93 5.39
CA HIS A 12 11.93 11.85 4.57
C HIS A 12 10.77 12.36 3.72
N GLU A 13 10.82 12.10 2.41
CA GLU A 13 9.72 12.34 1.48
C GLU A 13 9.03 11.02 1.17
N SER A 14 7.75 10.95 1.50
CA SER A 14 6.97 9.73 1.33
C SER A 14 6.32 9.63 -0.03
N ASP A 15 5.85 10.75 -0.60
CA ASP A 15 5.19 10.79 -1.89
C ASP A 15 6.21 10.97 -3.03
N MET A 16 5.78 10.68 -4.26
CA MET A 16 6.66 10.80 -5.44
C MET A 16 7.12 12.24 -5.66
N THR A 17 6.28 13.24 -5.35
CA THR A 17 6.64 14.66 -5.47
C THR A 17 6.81 15.32 -4.11
N PRO A 18 7.91 16.08 -3.88
CA PRO A 18 8.17 16.70 -2.58
C PRO A 18 7.05 17.65 -2.15
N GLY A 19 6.50 17.37 -0.95
CA GLY A 19 5.52 18.23 -0.31
C GLY A 19 6.10 19.57 0.15
N LEU A 20 5.23 20.57 0.45
CA LEU A 20 5.64 21.92 0.84
C LEU A 20 6.56 21.91 2.08
N ALA A 21 6.25 21.10 3.08
CA ALA A 21 7.04 21.00 4.30
C ALA A 21 8.48 20.54 4.00
N ASN A 22 8.64 19.53 3.15
CA ASN A 22 9.95 19.05 2.73
C ASN A 22 10.67 20.09 1.87
N LYS A 23 10.00 20.72 0.89
CA LYS A 23 10.59 21.82 0.10
C LYS A 23 11.17 22.94 0.97
N LEU A 24 10.46 23.35 2.02
CA LEU A 24 10.94 24.37 2.96
C LEU A 24 12.09 23.86 3.85
N SER A 25 12.19 22.56 4.07
CA SER A 25 13.23 21.94 4.90
C SER A 25 14.51 21.57 4.14
N LEU A 26 14.44 21.41 2.79
CA LEU A 26 15.57 21.04 1.93
C LEU A 26 16.85 21.86 2.15
N PRO A 27 16.80 23.21 2.30
CA PRO A 27 18.01 24.01 2.51
C PRO A 27 18.74 23.69 3.82
N ALA A 28 18.01 23.17 4.83
CA ALA A 28 18.54 22.81 6.13
C ALA A 28 18.89 21.33 6.26
N ALA A 29 18.39 20.49 5.36
CA ALA A 29 18.60 19.06 5.41
C ALA A 29 20.03 18.67 5.01
N THR A 30 20.62 17.77 5.77
CA THR A 30 21.89 17.10 5.45
C THR A 30 21.66 15.98 4.44
N LYS A 31 20.62 15.16 4.67
CA LYS A 31 20.18 14.08 3.79
C LYS A 31 18.66 14.10 3.67
N VAL A 32 18.17 13.57 2.55
CA VAL A 32 16.75 13.46 2.22
C VAL A 32 16.49 12.04 1.77
N CYS A 33 15.80 11.27 2.60
CA CYS A 33 15.30 9.95 2.24
C CYS A 33 14.08 10.07 1.34
N CYS A 34 13.87 9.13 0.41
CA CYS A 34 12.67 9.07 -0.41
C CYS A 34 12.26 7.63 -0.72
N ASN A 35 10.96 7.47 -1.05
CA ASN A 35 10.36 6.18 -1.36
C ASN A 35 10.40 5.83 -2.85
N PHE A 36 10.45 6.82 -3.74
CA PHE A 36 10.32 6.59 -5.17
C PHE A 36 11.61 6.98 -5.91
N PRO A 37 12.06 6.19 -6.90
CA PRO A 37 13.22 6.53 -7.71
C PRO A 37 13.08 7.88 -8.41
N GLU A 38 11.89 8.20 -8.90
CA GLU A 38 11.59 9.46 -9.60
C GLU A 38 11.74 10.68 -8.68
N THR A 39 11.57 10.51 -7.37
CA THR A 39 11.76 11.61 -6.41
C THR A 39 13.19 12.13 -6.41
N LEU A 40 14.18 11.28 -6.75
CA LEU A 40 15.59 11.68 -6.80
C LEU A 40 15.83 12.85 -7.76
N GLU A 41 15.08 12.93 -8.86
CA GLU A 41 15.19 14.00 -9.85
C GLU A 41 14.71 15.36 -9.31
N HIS A 42 13.85 15.33 -8.30
CA HIS A 42 13.29 16.53 -7.65
C HIS A 42 14.05 16.99 -6.41
N LEU A 43 15.10 16.28 -6.04
CA LEU A 43 15.87 16.54 -4.81
C LEU A 43 17.30 17.01 -5.13
N PRO A 44 17.93 17.78 -4.23
CA PRO A 44 19.31 18.26 -4.44
C PRO A 44 20.29 17.09 -4.57
N ALA A 45 21.12 17.13 -5.61
CA ALA A 45 22.16 16.14 -5.83
C ALA A 45 23.09 15.99 -4.61
N GLY A 46 23.47 14.76 -4.30
CA GLY A 46 24.32 14.44 -3.14
C GLY A 46 23.63 14.42 -1.76
N LYS A 47 22.37 14.90 -1.67
CA LYS A 47 21.57 14.80 -0.46
C LYS A 47 20.53 13.69 -0.52
N ALA A 48 20.00 13.41 -1.69
CA ALA A 48 18.92 12.42 -1.90
C ALA A 48 19.44 11.00 -1.73
N VAL A 49 18.66 10.16 -1.05
CA VAL A 49 18.91 8.72 -0.86
C VAL A 49 17.59 7.98 -1.03
N LEU A 50 17.55 7.03 -1.97
CA LEU A 50 16.41 6.13 -2.13
C LEU A 50 16.49 5.08 -1.02
N THR A 51 15.65 5.23 -0.01
CA THR A 51 15.63 4.34 1.16
C THR A 51 14.43 3.41 1.19
N GLY A 52 13.36 3.76 0.47
CA GLY A 52 12.03 3.21 0.73
C GLY A 52 11.44 3.74 2.05
N SER A 53 10.30 3.23 2.44
CA SER A 53 9.59 3.62 3.67
C SER A 53 9.87 2.64 4.80
N PRO A 54 10.19 3.10 6.02
CA PRO A 54 10.25 2.24 7.17
C PRO A 54 8.84 1.73 7.50
N ILE A 55 8.65 0.43 7.40
CA ILE A 55 7.36 -0.21 7.66
C ILE A 55 7.29 -0.78 9.07
N ARG A 56 6.07 -1.06 9.53
CA ARG A 56 5.83 -1.71 10.81
C ARG A 56 6.31 -3.17 10.76
N GLN A 57 7.36 -3.49 11.52
CA GLN A 57 7.97 -4.83 11.53
C GLN A 57 7.00 -5.93 11.95
N GLU A 58 6.02 -5.60 12.81
CA GLU A 58 4.98 -6.53 13.24
C GLU A 58 4.18 -7.13 12.07
N LEU A 59 4.04 -6.40 10.94
CA LEU A 59 3.30 -6.89 9.78
C LEU A 59 3.97 -8.09 9.10
N LEU A 60 5.28 -8.27 9.30
CA LEU A 60 6.05 -9.39 8.73
C LEU A 60 5.88 -10.70 9.51
N SER A 61 5.25 -10.68 10.69
CA SER A 61 5.15 -11.81 11.62
C SER A 61 3.73 -12.39 11.73
N GLY A 62 2.94 -12.29 10.66
CA GLY A 62 1.56 -12.79 10.65
C GLY A 62 1.46 -14.31 10.52
N ASP A 63 0.34 -14.84 11.04
CA ASP A 63 -0.02 -16.26 10.99
C ASP A 63 -1.35 -16.45 10.25
N LYS A 64 -1.28 -17.08 9.06
CA LYS A 64 -2.45 -17.30 8.21
C LYS A 64 -3.53 -18.17 8.88
N TYR A 65 -3.16 -19.09 9.76
CA TYR A 65 -4.14 -19.96 10.42
C TYR A 65 -4.96 -19.20 11.47
N LYS A 66 -4.33 -18.24 12.17
CA LYS A 66 -5.06 -17.33 13.05
C LYS A 66 -6.07 -16.47 12.30
N ALA A 67 -5.69 -16.01 11.10
CA ALA A 67 -6.61 -15.26 10.26
C ALA A 67 -7.78 -16.11 9.76
N LEU A 68 -7.54 -17.37 9.38
CA LEU A 68 -8.61 -18.31 8.99
C LEU A 68 -9.62 -18.50 10.12
N ASP A 69 -9.13 -18.76 11.35
CA ASP A 69 -9.97 -18.93 12.54
C ASP A 69 -10.76 -17.65 12.85
N PHE A 70 -10.09 -16.49 12.82
CA PHE A 70 -10.70 -15.18 13.07
C PHE A 70 -11.83 -14.85 12.10
N LEU A 71 -11.64 -15.20 10.81
CA LEU A 71 -12.59 -14.91 9.74
C LEU A 71 -13.65 -16.02 9.57
N SER A 72 -13.43 -17.19 10.16
CA SER A 72 -14.18 -18.43 9.84
C SER A 72 -14.12 -18.77 8.34
N PHE A 73 -12.97 -18.53 7.70
CA PHE A 73 -12.73 -18.84 6.31
C PHE A 73 -12.15 -20.25 6.15
N THR A 74 -12.29 -20.80 4.94
CA THR A 74 -11.76 -22.11 4.58
C THR A 74 -10.41 -22.00 3.87
N PRO A 75 -9.50 -22.97 4.01
CA PRO A 75 -8.17 -22.89 3.41
C PRO A 75 -8.13 -23.22 1.90
N ASP A 76 -9.24 -23.63 1.32
CA ASP A 76 -9.37 -24.15 -0.06
C ASP A 76 -9.62 -23.05 -1.10
N LYS A 77 -10.02 -21.84 -0.67
CA LYS A 77 -10.24 -20.71 -1.56
C LYS A 77 -9.23 -19.60 -1.32
N PRO A 78 -8.71 -18.95 -2.39
CA PRO A 78 -7.84 -17.79 -2.26
C PRO A 78 -8.57 -16.58 -1.63
N VAL A 79 -7.80 -15.71 -1.00
CA VAL A 79 -8.32 -14.57 -0.24
C VAL A 79 -7.91 -13.25 -0.87
N ILE A 80 -8.89 -12.38 -1.09
CA ILE A 80 -8.70 -10.98 -1.47
C ILE A 80 -8.88 -10.09 -0.23
N LEU A 81 -7.92 -9.21 0.02
CA LEU A 81 -8.03 -8.16 1.02
C LEU A 81 -8.29 -6.81 0.35
N ILE A 82 -9.38 -6.14 0.73
CA ILE A 82 -9.75 -4.82 0.24
C ILE A 82 -9.45 -3.77 1.32
N ILE A 83 -8.62 -2.76 1.01
CA ILE A 83 -8.24 -1.70 1.96
C ILE A 83 -8.45 -0.32 1.34
N GLY A 84 -9.49 0.38 1.79
CA GLY A 84 -9.80 1.75 1.34
C GLY A 84 -9.09 2.87 2.11
N GLY A 85 -8.22 2.52 3.08
CA GLY A 85 -7.64 3.46 4.04
C GLY A 85 -8.55 3.70 5.25
N SER A 86 -8.07 4.44 6.27
CA SER A 86 -8.76 4.62 7.57
C SER A 86 -10.14 5.29 7.46
N LEU A 87 -10.32 6.19 6.50
CA LEU A 87 -11.62 6.82 6.23
C LEU A 87 -12.48 5.99 5.30
N GLY A 88 -11.94 4.92 4.70
CA GLY A 88 -12.57 4.10 3.68
C GLY A 88 -12.78 4.87 2.36
N ALA A 89 -12.93 4.12 1.28
CA ALA A 89 -13.11 4.64 -0.08
C ALA A 89 -14.53 4.28 -0.56
N VAL A 90 -15.48 5.20 -0.52
CA VAL A 90 -16.90 4.94 -0.86
C VAL A 90 -17.00 4.30 -2.25
N ALA A 91 -16.40 4.92 -3.26
CA ALA A 91 -16.47 4.40 -4.63
C ALA A 91 -15.89 2.98 -4.77
N VAL A 92 -14.75 2.68 -4.10
CA VAL A 92 -14.18 1.32 -4.09
C VAL A 92 -15.08 0.35 -3.36
N ASN A 93 -15.63 0.74 -2.18
CA ASN A 93 -16.54 -0.12 -1.43
C ASN A 93 -17.78 -0.50 -2.24
N GLU A 94 -18.39 0.47 -2.92
CA GLU A 94 -19.57 0.26 -3.77
C GLU A 94 -19.25 -0.64 -4.96
N ALA A 95 -18.15 -0.38 -5.67
CA ALA A 95 -17.72 -1.18 -6.81
C ALA A 95 -17.43 -2.64 -6.40
N ILE A 96 -16.72 -2.86 -5.29
CA ILE A 96 -16.46 -4.21 -4.78
C ILE A 96 -17.77 -4.93 -4.43
N ARG A 97 -18.69 -4.24 -3.74
CA ARG A 97 -20.00 -4.84 -3.39
C ARG A 97 -20.82 -5.19 -4.61
N ALA A 98 -20.76 -4.39 -5.67
CA ALA A 98 -21.47 -4.66 -6.92
C ALA A 98 -20.97 -5.95 -7.62
N VAL A 99 -19.68 -6.26 -7.50
CA VAL A 99 -19.08 -7.47 -8.11
C VAL A 99 -18.90 -8.63 -7.14
N LEU A 100 -19.29 -8.45 -5.88
CA LEU A 100 -19.11 -9.45 -4.82
C LEU A 100 -19.69 -10.82 -5.15
N PRO A 101 -20.91 -10.97 -5.76
CA PRO A 101 -21.45 -12.25 -6.13
C PRO A 101 -20.57 -13.04 -7.12
N GLU A 102 -19.86 -12.34 -8.01
CA GLU A 102 -18.91 -12.98 -8.93
C GLU A 102 -17.60 -13.34 -8.23
N LEU A 103 -17.07 -12.44 -7.38
CA LEU A 103 -15.83 -12.70 -6.64
C LEU A 103 -15.95 -13.92 -5.73
N LEU A 104 -17.06 -14.08 -5.03
CA LEU A 104 -17.29 -15.17 -4.09
C LEU A 104 -17.42 -16.57 -4.74
N LYS A 105 -17.57 -16.65 -6.06
CA LYS A 105 -17.49 -17.93 -6.77
C LYS A 105 -16.09 -18.55 -6.67
N THR A 106 -15.06 -17.70 -6.68
CA THR A 106 -13.64 -18.13 -6.73
C THR A 106 -12.88 -17.78 -5.45
N PHE A 107 -13.19 -16.66 -4.82
CA PHE A 107 -12.43 -16.08 -3.72
C PHE A 107 -13.24 -16.04 -2.42
N GLN A 108 -12.52 -15.83 -1.34
CA GLN A 108 -13.04 -15.27 -0.11
C GLN A 108 -12.57 -13.82 0.00
N VAL A 109 -13.35 -12.93 0.58
CA VAL A 109 -13.09 -11.49 0.56
C VAL A 109 -13.11 -10.90 1.96
N VAL A 110 -12.02 -10.28 2.37
CA VAL A 110 -11.92 -9.44 3.58
C VAL A 110 -11.99 -7.99 3.16
N HIS A 111 -12.93 -7.23 3.70
CA HIS A 111 -13.17 -5.85 3.30
C HIS A 111 -13.04 -4.86 4.46
N LEU A 112 -11.96 -4.09 4.50
CA LEU A 112 -11.78 -2.99 5.44
C LEU A 112 -12.44 -1.73 4.88
N CYS A 113 -13.74 -1.57 5.22
CA CYS A 113 -14.62 -0.57 4.61
C CYS A 113 -14.35 0.87 5.06
N GLY A 114 -13.71 1.05 6.22
CA GLY A 114 -13.59 2.33 6.90
C GLY A 114 -14.76 2.64 7.85
N LYS A 115 -14.56 3.59 8.74
CA LYS A 115 -15.49 3.94 9.82
C LYS A 115 -16.87 4.32 9.29
N GLY A 116 -17.91 3.69 9.85
CA GLY A 116 -19.33 3.93 9.52
C GLY A 116 -19.74 3.42 8.15
N LYS A 117 -18.98 2.50 7.51
CA LYS A 117 -19.23 2.05 6.13
C LYS A 117 -19.48 0.55 5.98
N ILE A 118 -19.71 -0.15 7.08
CA ILE A 118 -20.19 -1.52 7.05
C ILE A 118 -21.60 -1.55 6.43
N ASP A 119 -21.87 -2.54 5.59
CA ASP A 119 -23.20 -2.81 5.07
C ASP A 119 -23.83 -3.97 5.88
N PRO A 120 -24.81 -3.69 6.75
CA PRO A 120 -25.41 -4.71 7.59
C PRO A 120 -26.13 -5.81 6.81
N THR A 121 -26.56 -5.55 5.57
CA THR A 121 -27.25 -6.53 4.72
C THR A 121 -26.33 -7.67 4.25
N LEU A 122 -25.01 -7.45 4.31
CA LEU A 122 -23.98 -8.40 3.90
C LEU A 122 -23.31 -9.10 5.10
N ALA A 123 -23.80 -8.91 6.32
CA ALA A 123 -23.13 -9.40 7.54
C ALA A 123 -22.97 -10.92 7.62
N ASN A 124 -23.86 -11.69 6.98
CA ASN A 124 -23.87 -13.16 7.02
C ASN A 124 -23.58 -13.79 5.65
N LEU A 125 -22.94 -13.06 4.76
CA LEU A 125 -22.61 -13.58 3.45
C LEU A 125 -21.40 -14.51 3.55
N GLU A 126 -21.57 -15.77 3.20
CA GLU A 126 -20.52 -16.78 3.24
C GLU A 126 -19.31 -16.37 2.38
N GLY A 127 -18.11 -16.49 2.93
CA GLY A 127 -16.87 -16.11 2.25
C GLY A 127 -16.62 -14.59 2.21
N TYR A 128 -17.46 -13.77 2.86
CA TYR A 128 -17.28 -12.33 2.95
C TYR A 128 -17.23 -11.84 4.40
N ALA A 129 -16.14 -11.19 4.77
CA ALA A 129 -15.99 -10.55 6.07
C ALA A 129 -15.71 -9.06 5.90
N GLN A 130 -16.47 -8.20 6.59
CA GLN A 130 -16.27 -6.75 6.53
C GLN A 130 -16.04 -6.15 7.91
N TYR A 131 -15.12 -5.19 7.96
CA TYR A 131 -14.73 -4.50 9.19
C TYR A 131 -14.55 -3.02 8.91
N GLU A 132 -14.85 -2.16 9.89
CA GLU A 132 -14.50 -0.74 9.78
C GLU A 132 -12.98 -0.56 9.79
N TYR A 133 -12.33 -1.28 10.69
CA TYR A 133 -10.90 -1.17 10.93
C TYR A 133 -10.39 -2.41 11.69
N ILE A 134 -9.18 -2.86 11.39
CA ILE A 134 -8.48 -3.95 12.10
C ILE A 134 -7.07 -3.47 12.45
N LYS A 135 -6.58 -3.81 13.64
CA LYS A 135 -5.23 -3.47 14.11
C LYS A 135 -4.37 -4.70 14.36
N GLU A 136 -4.73 -5.45 15.39
CA GLU A 136 -3.90 -6.54 15.92
C GLU A 136 -3.82 -7.72 14.95
N GLU A 137 -4.95 -8.07 14.35
CA GLU A 137 -5.08 -9.18 13.41
C GLU A 137 -4.62 -8.82 11.98
N LEU A 138 -4.32 -7.55 11.71
CA LEU A 138 -3.96 -7.09 10.36
C LEU A 138 -2.75 -7.84 9.78
N LYS A 139 -1.75 -8.13 10.60
CA LYS A 139 -0.59 -8.93 10.22
C LYS A 139 -0.98 -10.34 9.76
N ASP A 140 -1.90 -10.97 10.48
CA ASP A 140 -2.39 -12.31 10.20
C ASP A 140 -3.24 -12.32 8.92
N LEU A 141 -4.06 -11.28 8.72
CA LEU A 141 -4.78 -11.06 7.46
C LEU A 141 -3.83 -10.93 6.28
N PHE A 142 -2.75 -10.12 6.41
CA PHE A 142 -1.75 -10.05 5.35
C PHE A 142 -1.08 -11.40 5.09
N ALA A 143 -0.79 -12.19 6.12
CA ALA A 143 -0.21 -13.52 5.94
C ALA A 143 -1.14 -14.46 5.15
N LEU A 144 -2.46 -14.36 5.36
CA LEU A 144 -3.47 -15.15 4.66
C LEU A 144 -3.72 -14.69 3.22
N THR A 145 -3.64 -13.38 2.96
CA THR A 145 -4.07 -12.74 1.71
C THR A 145 -3.22 -13.14 0.51
N ASP A 146 -3.85 -13.51 -0.60
CA ASP A 146 -3.21 -13.79 -1.89
C ASP A 146 -3.00 -12.51 -2.71
N ILE A 147 -4.02 -11.66 -2.80
CA ILE A 147 -3.97 -10.39 -3.52
C ILE A 147 -4.67 -9.27 -2.74
N VAL A 148 -4.26 -8.04 -2.97
CA VAL A 148 -4.81 -6.85 -2.29
C VAL A 148 -5.42 -5.89 -3.30
N VAL A 149 -6.58 -5.31 -3.00
CA VAL A 149 -7.12 -4.13 -3.69
C VAL A 149 -7.01 -2.94 -2.74
N SER A 150 -6.31 -1.88 -3.15
CA SER A 150 -5.99 -0.76 -2.25
C SER A 150 -6.03 0.60 -2.95
N ARG A 151 -6.16 1.66 -2.15
CA ARG A 151 -5.76 3.01 -2.56
C ARG A 151 -4.22 3.09 -2.66
N ALA A 152 -3.71 4.10 -3.38
CA ALA A 152 -2.27 4.26 -3.63
C ALA A 152 -1.60 5.30 -2.71
N GLY A 153 -1.97 5.32 -1.44
CA GLY A 153 -1.25 6.12 -0.43
C GLY A 153 0.17 5.57 -0.23
N ALA A 154 1.18 6.44 -0.20
CA ALA A 154 2.59 6.05 -0.19
C ALA A 154 2.95 5.01 0.89
N ASN A 155 2.49 5.20 2.13
CA ASN A 155 2.77 4.25 3.20
C ASN A 155 2.15 2.87 2.94
N ALA A 156 0.88 2.84 2.49
CA ALA A 156 0.18 1.59 2.23
C ALA A 156 0.86 0.76 1.12
N ILE A 157 1.23 1.40 0.01
CA ILE A 157 1.87 0.68 -1.10
C ILE A 157 3.29 0.24 -0.75
N CYS A 158 4.03 0.98 0.08
CA CYS A 158 5.33 0.55 0.60
C CYS A 158 5.20 -0.64 1.57
N GLU A 159 4.14 -0.70 2.39
CA GLU A 159 3.83 -1.88 3.21
C GLU A 159 3.53 -3.09 2.31
N LEU A 160 2.73 -2.93 1.24
CA LEU A 160 2.44 -4.01 0.29
C LEU A 160 3.71 -4.51 -0.43
N LEU A 161 4.62 -3.58 -0.82
CA LEU A 161 5.91 -3.94 -1.41
C LEU A 161 6.74 -4.78 -0.45
N ALA A 162 6.89 -4.35 0.79
CA ALA A 162 7.70 -5.05 1.79
C ALA A 162 7.10 -6.40 2.21
N LEU A 163 5.77 -6.54 2.13
CA LEU A 163 5.05 -7.79 2.35
C LEU A 163 4.99 -8.67 1.09
N HIS A 164 5.54 -8.21 -0.03
CA HIS A 164 5.47 -8.86 -1.34
C HIS A 164 4.04 -9.23 -1.75
N LYS A 165 3.06 -8.36 -1.46
CA LYS A 165 1.64 -8.62 -1.75
C LYS A 165 1.25 -8.07 -3.11
N PRO A 166 0.95 -8.95 -4.10
CA PRO A 166 0.41 -8.55 -5.39
C PRO A 166 -0.81 -7.67 -5.19
N ASN A 167 -0.87 -6.54 -5.90
CA ASN A 167 -1.91 -5.58 -5.60
C ASN A 167 -2.47 -4.86 -6.84
N LEU A 168 -3.77 -4.57 -6.76
CA LEU A 168 -4.50 -3.68 -7.65
C LEU A 168 -4.65 -2.33 -6.95
N LEU A 169 -4.06 -1.29 -7.51
CA LEU A 169 -4.15 0.07 -6.99
C LEU A 169 -5.26 0.84 -7.69
N ILE A 170 -6.18 1.37 -6.90
CA ILE A 170 -7.22 2.29 -7.35
C ILE A 170 -6.90 3.66 -6.72
N PRO A 171 -6.11 4.51 -7.38
CA PRO A 171 -5.68 5.78 -6.81
C PRO A 171 -6.86 6.73 -6.59
N LEU A 172 -6.73 7.59 -5.58
CA LEU A 172 -7.68 8.68 -5.38
C LEU A 172 -7.58 9.66 -6.56
N PRO A 173 -8.69 10.06 -7.19
CA PRO A 173 -8.66 10.92 -8.37
C PRO A 173 -8.11 12.32 -8.04
N ALA A 174 -7.58 13.01 -9.05
CA ALA A 174 -6.91 14.29 -8.89
C ALA A 174 -7.81 15.42 -8.34
N ASN A 175 -9.11 15.36 -8.59
CA ASN A 175 -10.08 16.31 -8.05
C ASN A 175 -10.35 16.13 -6.54
N ALA A 176 -10.03 14.96 -5.98
CA ALA A 176 -10.20 14.66 -4.56
C ALA A 176 -8.83 14.66 -3.81
N SER A 177 -7.72 14.84 -4.52
CA SER A 177 -6.37 14.88 -3.96
C SER A 177 -5.49 15.82 -4.79
N ARG A 178 -4.21 15.98 -4.42
CA ARG A 178 -3.22 16.70 -5.25
C ARG A 178 -2.67 15.86 -6.40
N GLY A 179 -3.22 14.68 -6.65
CA GLY A 179 -2.73 13.74 -7.66
C GLY A 179 -1.57 12.85 -7.20
N ASP A 180 -1.11 13.00 -5.96
CA ASP A 180 0.03 12.23 -5.43
C ASP A 180 -0.22 10.72 -5.55
N GLN A 181 -1.45 10.23 -5.26
CA GLN A 181 -1.75 8.81 -5.36
C GLN A 181 -1.70 8.27 -6.79
N ILE A 182 -2.08 9.06 -7.78
CA ILE A 182 -1.97 8.66 -9.20
C ILE A 182 -0.50 8.48 -9.57
N LEU A 183 0.35 9.43 -9.18
CA LEU A 183 1.78 9.38 -9.44
C LEU A 183 2.44 8.19 -8.72
N ASN A 184 2.11 7.98 -7.45
CA ASN A 184 2.58 6.84 -6.66
C ASN A 184 2.20 5.50 -7.33
N ALA A 185 0.93 5.34 -7.72
CA ALA A 185 0.43 4.14 -8.40
C ALA A 185 1.16 3.88 -9.72
N ARG A 186 1.33 4.92 -10.55
CA ARG A 186 2.01 4.79 -11.83
C ARG A 186 3.51 4.46 -11.67
N SER A 187 4.16 4.92 -10.61
CA SER A 187 5.53 4.52 -10.30
C SER A 187 5.61 3.02 -9.98
N PHE A 188 4.70 2.51 -9.15
CA PHE A 188 4.64 1.08 -8.82
C PHE A 188 4.29 0.20 -10.02
N GLU A 189 3.39 0.66 -10.90
CA GLU A 189 3.07 -0.02 -12.15
C GLU A 189 4.27 -0.12 -13.07
N ARG A 190 5.03 0.98 -13.28
CA ARG A 190 6.26 0.96 -14.10
C ARG A 190 7.34 0.05 -13.56
N GLN A 191 7.42 -0.10 -12.24
CA GLN A 191 8.34 -1.01 -11.58
C GLN A 191 7.87 -2.48 -11.61
N GLY A 192 6.65 -2.75 -12.10
CA GLY A 192 6.08 -4.09 -12.15
C GLY A 192 5.58 -4.62 -10.81
N PHE A 193 5.29 -3.74 -9.85
CA PHE A 193 4.81 -4.13 -8.51
C PHE A 193 3.29 -4.22 -8.42
N SER A 194 2.57 -3.53 -9.31
CA SER A 194 1.11 -3.35 -9.20
C SER A 194 0.42 -3.33 -10.55
N ILE A 195 -0.88 -3.66 -10.56
CA ILE A 195 -1.81 -3.22 -11.61
C ILE A 195 -2.46 -1.92 -11.12
N VAL A 196 -2.71 -1.00 -12.04
CA VAL A 196 -3.43 0.26 -11.75
C VAL A 196 -4.73 0.30 -12.53
N LEU A 197 -5.82 0.61 -11.82
CA LEU A 197 -7.14 0.92 -12.41
C LEU A 197 -7.58 2.28 -11.87
N GLU A 198 -7.70 3.27 -12.75
CA GLU A 198 -8.18 4.59 -12.34
C GLU A 198 -9.67 4.53 -12.00
N GLU A 199 -10.08 5.31 -11.00
CA GLU A 199 -11.48 5.32 -10.54
C GLU A 199 -12.46 5.72 -11.65
N SER A 200 -12.02 6.55 -12.60
CA SER A 200 -12.80 6.96 -13.78
C SER A 200 -13.03 5.83 -14.80
N GLU A 201 -12.19 4.81 -14.78
CA GLU A 201 -12.25 3.65 -15.68
C GLU A 201 -12.88 2.41 -15.00
N MET A 202 -13.26 2.56 -13.72
CA MET A 202 -13.74 1.46 -12.89
C MET A 202 -15.21 1.14 -13.20
N THR A 203 -15.43 0.07 -13.95
CA THR A 203 -16.73 -0.61 -14.13
C THR A 203 -16.67 -2.00 -13.51
N ASN A 204 -17.82 -2.68 -13.42
CA ASN A 204 -17.85 -4.07 -12.93
C ASN A 204 -16.91 -4.98 -13.77
N GLU A 205 -16.92 -4.80 -15.08
CA GLU A 205 -16.13 -5.61 -16.02
C GLU A 205 -14.63 -5.33 -15.86
N THR A 206 -14.23 -4.04 -15.82
CA THR A 206 -12.81 -3.67 -15.72
C THR A 206 -12.24 -4.06 -14.36
N LEU A 207 -13.01 -3.92 -13.29
CA LEU A 207 -12.62 -4.31 -11.94
C LEU A 207 -12.42 -5.83 -11.84
N LEU A 208 -13.39 -6.64 -12.30
CA LEU A 208 -13.27 -8.10 -12.32
C LEU A 208 -12.10 -8.57 -13.19
N ALA A 209 -11.94 -7.98 -14.38
CA ALA A 209 -10.83 -8.31 -15.28
C ALA A 209 -9.47 -8.00 -14.62
N ALA A 210 -9.33 -6.85 -13.95
CA ALA A 210 -8.09 -6.46 -13.26
C ALA A 210 -7.78 -7.40 -12.07
N ILE A 211 -8.78 -7.77 -11.27
CA ILE A 211 -8.63 -8.69 -10.14
C ILE A 211 -8.20 -10.09 -10.64
N ASN A 212 -8.87 -10.65 -11.65
CA ASN A 212 -8.53 -11.95 -12.19
C ASN A 212 -7.13 -11.95 -12.81
N ARG A 213 -6.80 -10.95 -13.63
CA ARG A 213 -5.45 -10.77 -14.19
C ARG A 213 -4.37 -10.70 -13.11
N LEU A 214 -4.62 -9.96 -12.03
CA LEU A 214 -3.68 -9.86 -10.92
C LEU A 214 -3.48 -11.22 -10.26
N TYR A 215 -4.56 -11.94 -9.98
CA TYR A 215 -4.49 -13.25 -9.33
C TYR A 215 -3.77 -14.28 -10.20
N GLU A 216 -4.07 -14.35 -11.48
CA GLU A 216 -3.42 -15.25 -12.44
C GLU A 216 -1.90 -15.02 -12.53
N ASN A 217 -1.46 -13.76 -12.41
CA ASN A 217 -0.06 -13.36 -12.50
C ASN A 217 0.60 -13.04 -11.14
N ARG A 218 -0.02 -13.38 -10.01
CA ARG A 218 0.43 -12.98 -8.68
C ARG A 218 1.87 -13.38 -8.35
N GLU A 219 2.32 -14.51 -8.86
CA GLU A 219 3.68 -15.00 -8.65
C GLU A 219 4.73 -14.08 -9.31
N ILE A 220 4.42 -13.56 -10.51
CA ILE A 220 5.28 -12.62 -11.22
C ILE A 220 5.46 -11.34 -10.42
N TYR A 221 4.35 -10.78 -9.90
CA TYR A 221 4.39 -9.57 -9.04
C TYR A 221 5.17 -9.82 -7.76
N THR A 222 4.93 -10.95 -7.09
CA THR A 222 5.65 -11.34 -5.87
C THR A 222 7.16 -11.43 -6.12
N GLU A 223 7.60 -12.12 -7.18
CA GLU A 223 9.02 -12.25 -7.48
C GLU A 223 9.66 -10.91 -7.89
N THR A 224 8.94 -10.07 -8.63
CA THR A 224 9.42 -8.72 -8.98
C THR A 224 9.61 -7.86 -7.72
N MET A 225 8.68 -7.92 -6.77
CA MET A 225 8.79 -7.20 -5.49
C MET A 225 9.98 -7.69 -4.65
N LYS A 226 10.24 -9.00 -4.60
CA LYS A 226 11.39 -9.57 -3.87
C LYS A 226 12.75 -9.09 -4.40
N GLN A 227 12.82 -8.69 -5.66
CA GLN A 227 14.03 -8.14 -6.28
C GLN A 227 14.23 -6.65 -6.03
N SER A 228 13.27 -5.99 -5.38
CA SER A 228 13.38 -4.56 -5.07
C SER A 228 14.49 -4.27 -4.07
N SER A 229 15.28 -3.22 -4.33
CA SER A 229 16.30 -2.70 -3.41
C SER A 229 15.72 -1.97 -2.18
N GLN A 230 14.40 -1.77 -2.12
CA GLN A 230 13.73 -0.99 -1.07
C GLN A 230 13.28 -1.83 0.13
N GLN A 231 13.74 -3.07 0.25
CA GLN A 231 13.31 -4.00 1.30
C GLN A 231 13.87 -3.69 2.70
N ASN A 232 15.09 -3.14 2.76
CA ASN A 232 15.81 -2.89 4.01
C ASN A 232 15.81 -1.41 4.41
N SER A 233 14.68 -0.74 4.24
CA SER A 233 14.57 0.71 4.49
C SER A 233 14.96 1.12 5.91
N ILE A 234 14.65 0.31 6.92
CA ILE A 234 14.99 0.62 8.33
C ILE A 234 16.51 0.60 8.50
N ASP A 235 17.20 -0.46 8.09
CA ASP A 235 18.64 -0.56 8.23
C ASP A 235 19.35 0.53 7.42
N THR A 236 18.90 0.78 6.20
CA THR A 236 19.43 1.86 5.35
C THR A 236 19.31 3.24 6.02
N ILE A 237 18.16 3.51 6.69
CA ILE A 237 17.95 4.77 7.41
C ILE A 237 18.83 4.84 8.67
N ILE A 238 18.99 3.75 9.41
CA ILE A 238 19.85 3.67 10.59
C ILE A 238 21.31 3.94 10.17
N ASP A 239 21.83 3.26 9.17
CA ASP A 239 23.18 3.47 8.63
C ASP A 239 23.39 4.92 8.20
N LEU A 240 22.37 5.52 7.56
CA LEU A 240 22.41 6.92 7.17
C LEU A 240 22.47 7.86 8.38
N ILE A 241 21.70 7.60 9.43
CA ILE A 241 21.74 8.39 10.68
C ILE A 241 23.14 8.30 11.31
N GLU A 242 23.69 7.11 11.42
CA GLU A 242 25.03 6.91 11.98
C GLU A 242 26.12 7.59 11.16
N SER A 243 25.99 7.58 9.83
CA SER A 243 26.97 8.19 8.92
C SER A 243 27.05 9.72 9.05
N VAL A 244 25.95 10.39 9.44
CA VAL A 244 25.88 11.84 9.56
C VAL A 244 26.03 12.32 11.02
N ALA A 245 25.98 11.42 11.99
CA ALA A 245 26.18 11.73 13.42
C ALA A 245 27.65 11.79 13.82
N ARG A 246 28.55 11.29 12.96
CA ARG A 246 30.00 11.34 13.13
C ARG A 246 30.55 12.66 12.58
#